data_c994b7e8765692c328ebf7871ee4459d
#
_entry.id   c994b7e8765692c328ebf7871ee4459d
#
_cell.length_a   1.000
_cell.length_b   1.000
_cell.length_c   1.000
_cell.angle_alpha   90.00
_cell.angle_beta   90.00
_cell.angle_gamma   90.00
#
_symmetry.space_group_name_H-M   'P 1'
#
loop_
_entity.id
_entity.type
_entity.pdbx_description
1 polymer ?
#
loop_
_entity_poly.entity_id
_entity_poly.type
_entity_poly.pdbx_seq_one_letter_code
_entity_poly.pdbx_strand_id
1 'polypeptide(L)'
;MKHILLSCLLLLALCATALAAPVEKQTFRVVAPEGWTVTAVPDVTEGVVLVAPDKSVSVTIVTAASGTMTPEQLAADYERKLHAARVAQNGNYYGFKGMAGDLPLEVCLWTFDGMHGVASIVGRTGHPALQGIVDSLEFYT
;
A
#
# COMPACT_ATOMS: atom_id res chain seq x y z
N MET A 1 -19.97 39.90 1.11
CA MET A 1 -18.63 39.75 0.48
C MET A 1 -17.66 38.89 1.26
N LYS A 2 -17.50 39.09 2.56
CA LYS A 2 -16.56 38.29 3.37
C LYS A 2 -16.90 36.78 3.40
N HIS A 3 -18.17 36.42 3.37
CA HIS A 3 -18.61 35.02 3.41
C HIS A 3 -18.39 34.26 2.09
N ILE A 4 -18.43 34.95 0.96
CA ILE A 4 -18.21 34.36 -0.37
C ILE A 4 -16.72 34.03 -0.56
N LEU A 5 -15.83 34.90 -0.08
CA LEU A 5 -14.37 34.69 -0.13
C LEU A 5 -13.95 33.52 0.76
N LEU A 6 -14.54 33.37 1.93
CA LEU A 6 -14.25 32.26 2.84
C LEU A 6 -14.72 30.91 2.26
N SER A 7 -15.88 30.92 1.60
CA SER A 7 -16.44 29.73 0.95
C SER A 7 -15.58 29.27 -0.25
N CYS A 8 -15.06 30.21 -1.03
CA CYS A 8 -14.16 29.90 -2.15
C CYS A 8 -12.78 29.38 -1.65
N LEU A 9 -12.27 29.90 -0.55
CA LEU A 9 -11.02 29.45 0.03
C LEU A 9 -11.15 28.02 0.60
N LEU A 10 -12.30 27.71 1.20
CA LEU A 10 -12.57 26.36 1.72
C LEU A 10 -12.73 25.34 0.59
N LEU A 11 -13.35 25.71 -0.52
CA LEU A 11 -13.46 24.89 -1.72
C LEU A 11 -12.10 24.62 -2.37
N LEU A 12 -11.22 25.61 -2.42
CA LEU A 12 -9.85 25.46 -2.93
C LEU A 12 -9.01 24.55 -2.04
N ALA A 13 -9.16 24.63 -0.71
CA ALA A 13 -8.46 23.74 0.20
C ALA A 13 -8.93 22.28 0.07
N LEU A 14 -10.23 22.06 -0.13
CA LEU A 14 -10.80 20.73 -0.38
C LEU A 14 -10.35 20.15 -1.73
N CYS A 15 -10.25 20.97 -2.78
CA CYS A 15 -9.73 20.56 -4.08
C CYS A 15 -8.22 20.21 -4.01
N ALA A 16 -7.43 20.94 -3.21
CA ALA A 16 -6.01 20.67 -3.04
C ALA A 16 -5.73 19.32 -2.35
N THR A 17 -6.62 18.84 -1.46
CA THR A 17 -6.49 17.53 -0.79
C THR A 17 -6.91 16.35 -1.66
N ALA A 18 -7.58 16.59 -2.83
CA ALA A 18 -8.04 15.56 -3.75
C ALA A 18 -6.98 15.14 -4.78
N LEU A 19 -5.89 15.91 -4.94
CA LEU A 19 -4.84 15.64 -5.92
C LEU A 19 -3.98 14.44 -5.49
N ALA A 20 -3.41 13.73 -6.48
CA ALA A 20 -2.42 12.70 -6.23
C ALA A 20 -1.25 13.28 -5.44
N ALA A 21 -0.83 12.60 -4.38
CA ALA A 21 0.18 13.11 -3.47
C ALA A 21 1.20 12.04 -3.08
N PRO A 22 2.50 12.38 -3.06
CA PRO A 22 3.52 11.47 -2.57
C PRO A 22 3.39 11.28 -1.06
N VAL A 23 3.58 10.05 -0.61
CA VAL A 23 3.68 9.66 0.80
C VAL A 23 5.12 9.22 1.03
N GLU A 24 5.85 10.00 1.85
CA GLU A 24 7.25 9.73 2.17
C GLU A 24 7.37 9.08 3.55
N LYS A 25 8.11 7.98 3.59
CA LYS A 25 8.58 7.35 4.82
C LYS A 25 10.11 7.27 4.78
N GLN A 26 10.74 6.81 5.86
CA GLN A 26 12.19 6.66 5.87
C GLN A 26 12.67 5.53 4.95
N THR A 27 11.86 4.50 4.81
CA THR A 27 12.22 3.27 4.10
C THR A 27 11.53 3.10 2.75
N PHE A 28 10.51 3.91 2.46
CA PHE A 28 9.81 3.83 1.17
C PHE A 28 9.07 5.13 0.83
N ARG A 29 8.70 5.22 -0.44
CA ARG A 29 7.84 6.27 -0.98
C ARG A 29 6.79 5.65 -1.88
N VAL A 30 5.57 6.19 -1.84
CA VAL A 30 4.46 5.78 -2.71
C VAL A 30 3.62 7.01 -3.06
N VAL A 31 2.97 7.00 -4.21
CA VAL A 31 2.04 8.07 -4.60
C VAL A 31 0.61 7.58 -4.35
N ALA A 32 -0.12 8.29 -3.48
CA ALA A 32 -1.54 8.07 -3.28
C ALA A 32 -2.30 8.71 -4.45
N PRO A 33 -3.17 7.97 -5.16
CA PRO A 33 -3.98 8.53 -6.24
C PRO A 33 -4.91 9.62 -5.76
N GLU A 34 -5.35 10.46 -6.69
CA GLU A 34 -6.32 11.52 -6.42
C GLU A 34 -7.57 10.97 -5.70
N GLY A 35 -7.97 11.64 -4.62
CA GLY A 35 -9.15 11.29 -3.85
C GLY A 35 -9.00 10.14 -2.85
N TRP A 36 -7.87 9.45 -2.85
CA TRP A 36 -7.60 8.38 -1.88
C TRP A 36 -7.26 8.95 -0.51
N THR A 37 -7.71 8.29 0.55
CA THR A 37 -7.30 8.63 1.92
C THR A 37 -6.03 7.92 2.29
N VAL A 38 -5.22 8.60 3.11
CA VAL A 38 -3.93 8.10 3.62
C VAL A 38 -3.99 8.10 5.13
N THR A 39 -3.79 6.94 5.75
CA THR A 39 -3.76 6.80 7.20
C THR A 39 -2.54 6.00 7.65
N ALA A 40 -2.16 6.15 8.90
CA ALA A 40 -1.08 5.38 9.51
C ALA A 40 -1.52 3.95 9.80
N VAL A 41 -0.57 3.02 9.81
CA VAL A 41 -0.78 1.68 10.34
C VAL A 41 -0.57 1.74 11.85
N PRO A 42 -1.53 1.27 12.69
CA PRO A 42 -1.35 1.28 14.14
C PRO A 42 -0.08 0.53 14.56
N ASP A 43 0.70 1.13 15.45
CA ASP A 43 1.93 0.57 16.04
C ASP A 43 3.05 0.25 15.03
N VAL A 44 2.93 0.72 13.78
CA VAL A 44 3.95 0.55 12.74
C VAL A 44 4.39 1.91 12.22
N THR A 45 5.63 2.31 12.51
CA THR A 45 6.17 3.61 12.08
C THR A 45 6.33 3.68 10.56
N GLU A 46 6.86 2.64 9.96
CA GLU A 46 7.11 2.53 8.53
C GLU A 46 5.95 1.77 7.84
N GLY A 47 4.76 2.35 7.93
CA GLY A 47 3.57 1.79 7.33
C GLY A 47 2.55 2.85 6.94
N VAL A 48 1.76 2.57 5.91
CA VAL A 48 0.69 3.43 5.44
C VAL A 48 -0.46 2.60 4.89
N VAL A 49 -1.68 3.10 5.08
CA VAL A 49 -2.90 2.53 4.49
C VAL A 49 -3.48 3.54 3.50
N LEU A 50 -3.67 3.12 2.27
CA LEU A 50 -4.34 3.88 1.22
C LEU A 50 -5.72 3.27 1.00
N VAL A 51 -6.78 4.09 1.03
CA VAL A 51 -8.15 3.62 0.82
C VAL A 51 -8.79 4.39 -0.33
N ALA A 52 -9.39 3.67 -1.27
CA ALA A 52 -10.10 4.26 -2.40
C ALA A 52 -11.26 5.14 -1.93
N PRO A 53 -11.66 6.18 -2.72
CA PRO A 53 -12.76 7.07 -2.35
C PRO A 53 -14.08 6.35 -2.10
N ASP A 54 -14.37 5.29 -2.88
CA ASP A 54 -15.58 4.47 -2.74
C ASP A 54 -15.42 3.33 -1.70
N LYS A 55 -14.27 3.24 -1.05
CA LYS A 55 -13.93 2.21 -0.06
C LYS A 55 -13.94 0.77 -0.61
N SER A 56 -13.89 0.61 -1.92
CA SER A 56 -13.92 -0.71 -2.57
C SER A 56 -12.63 -1.50 -2.41
N VAL A 57 -11.52 -0.84 -2.15
CA VAL A 57 -10.20 -1.46 -2.00
C VAL A 57 -9.33 -0.65 -1.06
N SER A 58 -8.47 -1.33 -0.32
CA SER A 58 -7.41 -0.73 0.49
C SER A 58 -6.06 -1.35 0.15
N VAL A 59 -5.01 -0.55 0.28
CA VAL A 59 -3.62 -0.98 0.10
C VAL A 59 -2.86 -0.62 1.36
N THR A 60 -2.31 -1.62 2.03
CA THR A 60 -1.45 -1.44 3.21
C THR A 60 -0.02 -1.72 2.80
N ILE A 61 0.87 -0.75 3.00
CA ILE A 61 2.29 -0.88 2.68
C ILE A 61 3.07 -0.78 3.98
N VAL A 62 3.92 -1.76 4.22
CA VAL A 62 4.81 -1.79 5.39
C VAL A 62 6.19 -2.28 4.99
N THR A 63 7.20 -1.86 5.73
CA THR A 63 8.55 -2.43 5.67
C THR A 63 8.93 -2.97 7.04
N ALA A 64 9.73 -4.02 7.05
CA ALA A 64 10.21 -4.62 8.28
C ALA A 64 11.57 -5.30 8.07
N ALA A 65 12.27 -5.54 9.16
CA ALA A 65 13.49 -6.33 9.13
C ALA A 65 13.16 -7.81 8.88
N SER A 66 13.93 -8.46 8.03
CA SER A 66 13.77 -9.89 7.71
C SER A 66 14.45 -10.80 8.74
N GLY A 67 15.27 -10.24 9.62
CA GLY A 67 16.06 -11.00 10.57
C GLY A 67 17.03 -11.94 9.88
N THR A 68 17.01 -13.22 10.27
CA THR A 68 17.85 -14.28 9.68
C THR A 68 17.12 -15.07 8.58
N MET A 69 15.89 -14.72 8.26
CA MET A 69 15.11 -15.42 7.23
C MET A 69 15.66 -15.13 5.83
N THR A 70 15.80 -16.19 5.04
CA THR A 70 16.07 -16.04 3.60
C THR A 70 14.82 -15.56 2.89
N PRO A 71 14.92 -14.99 1.67
CA PRO A 71 13.75 -14.60 0.89
C PRO A 71 12.73 -15.75 0.72
N GLU A 72 13.20 -16.95 0.45
CA GLU A 72 12.32 -18.13 0.29
C GLU A 72 11.63 -18.53 1.59
N GLN A 73 12.34 -18.48 2.71
CA GLN A 73 11.76 -18.75 4.04
C GLN A 73 10.67 -17.71 4.37
N LEU A 74 10.93 -16.44 4.06
CA LEU A 74 9.99 -15.35 4.27
C LEU A 74 8.73 -15.54 3.40
N ALA A 75 8.90 -15.87 2.12
CA ALA A 75 7.79 -16.14 1.21
C ALA A 75 6.95 -17.33 1.69
N ALA A 76 7.58 -18.42 2.12
CA ALA A 76 6.87 -19.59 2.66
C ALA A 76 6.12 -19.26 3.95
N ASP A 77 6.67 -18.37 4.79
CA ASP A 77 6.02 -17.92 6.01
C ASP A 77 4.74 -17.11 5.70
N TYR A 78 4.78 -16.23 4.69
CA TYR A 78 3.61 -15.51 4.23
C TYR A 78 2.53 -16.43 3.66
N GLU A 79 2.90 -17.40 2.82
CA GLU A 79 1.96 -18.40 2.30
C GLU A 79 1.21 -19.10 3.42
N ARG A 80 1.92 -19.53 4.45
CA ARG A 80 1.35 -20.23 5.59
C ARG A 80 0.46 -19.35 6.45
N LYS A 81 0.92 -18.16 6.82
CA LYS A 81 0.19 -17.22 7.70
C LYS A 81 -1.07 -16.67 7.06
N LEU A 82 -1.02 -16.40 5.78
CA LEU A 82 -2.14 -15.81 5.04
C LEU A 82 -3.04 -16.87 4.39
N HIS A 83 -2.67 -18.14 4.43
CA HIS A 83 -3.33 -19.20 3.67
C HIS A 83 -3.48 -18.80 2.19
N ALA A 84 -2.46 -18.16 1.63
CA ALA A 84 -2.45 -17.62 0.29
C ALA A 84 -1.62 -18.48 -0.64
N ALA A 85 -1.99 -18.52 -1.94
CA ALA A 85 -1.25 -19.22 -2.98
C ALA A 85 -0.22 -18.28 -3.60
N ARG A 86 1.01 -18.75 -3.78
CA ARG A 86 2.03 -18.04 -4.54
C ARG A 86 1.66 -18.08 -6.02
N VAL A 87 1.48 -16.91 -6.63
CA VAL A 87 1.07 -16.79 -8.04
C VAL A 87 2.11 -16.12 -8.91
N ALA A 88 3.14 -15.51 -8.32
CA ALA A 88 4.24 -14.90 -9.04
C ALA A 88 5.53 -14.97 -8.23
N GLN A 89 6.64 -15.11 -8.94
CA GLN A 89 7.97 -15.02 -8.36
C GLN A 89 8.93 -14.55 -9.45
N ASN A 90 9.67 -13.48 -9.15
CA ASN A 90 10.67 -12.93 -10.06
C ASN A 90 11.77 -12.23 -9.28
N GLY A 91 12.96 -12.82 -9.24
CA GLY A 91 14.08 -12.28 -8.46
C GLY A 91 13.71 -12.15 -6.99
N ASN A 92 13.71 -10.91 -6.50
CA ASN A 92 13.39 -10.58 -5.10
C ASN A 92 11.89 -10.33 -4.86
N TYR A 93 11.05 -10.53 -5.87
CA TYR A 93 9.61 -10.29 -5.81
C TYR A 93 8.83 -11.59 -5.70
N TYR A 94 7.81 -11.58 -4.84
CA TYR A 94 6.85 -12.66 -4.67
C TYR A 94 5.44 -12.09 -4.65
N GLY A 95 4.52 -12.72 -5.39
CA GLY A 95 3.11 -12.36 -5.40
C GLY A 95 2.25 -13.50 -4.88
N PHE A 96 1.25 -13.15 -4.06
CA PHE A 96 0.33 -14.12 -3.46
C PHE A 96 -1.12 -13.71 -3.69
N LYS A 97 -2.01 -14.68 -3.78
CA LYS A 97 -3.46 -14.47 -3.82
C LYS A 97 -4.15 -15.33 -2.78
N GLY A 98 -5.13 -14.75 -2.11
CA GLY A 98 -5.92 -15.43 -1.09
C GLY A 98 -7.17 -14.63 -0.75
N MET A 99 -7.64 -14.81 0.48
CA MET A 99 -8.82 -14.14 1.00
C MET A 99 -8.51 -13.49 2.36
N ALA A 100 -9.03 -12.29 2.57
CA ALA A 100 -9.08 -11.62 3.86
C ALA A 100 -10.55 -11.61 4.31
N GLY A 101 -10.95 -12.61 5.11
CA GLY A 101 -12.37 -12.85 5.38
C GLY A 101 -13.10 -13.18 4.06
N ASP A 102 -14.12 -12.41 3.73
CA ASP A 102 -14.90 -12.58 2.49
C ASP A 102 -14.38 -11.77 1.30
N LEU A 103 -13.28 -11.02 1.50
CA LEU A 103 -12.72 -10.13 0.48
C LEU A 103 -11.51 -10.75 -0.20
N PRO A 104 -11.33 -10.54 -1.52
CA PRO A 104 -10.11 -10.92 -2.20
C PRO A 104 -8.89 -10.23 -1.61
N LEU A 105 -7.78 -10.95 -1.53
CA LEU A 105 -6.49 -10.48 -1.04
C LEU A 105 -5.43 -10.73 -2.09
N GLU A 106 -4.64 -9.72 -2.39
CA GLU A 106 -3.38 -9.85 -3.12
C GLU A 106 -2.25 -9.28 -2.26
N VAL A 107 -1.13 -9.98 -2.21
CA VAL A 107 0.04 -9.54 -1.45
C VAL A 107 1.25 -9.52 -2.37
N CYS A 108 1.94 -8.39 -2.37
CA CYS A 108 3.22 -8.19 -3.04
C CYS A 108 4.32 -8.12 -1.99
N LEU A 109 5.32 -8.97 -2.12
CA LEU A 109 6.48 -9.02 -1.22
C LEU A 109 7.75 -8.73 -2.01
N TRP A 110 8.53 -7.75 -1.56
CA TRP A 110 9.86 -7.44 -2.09
C TRP A 110 10.89 -7.67 -0.99
N THR A 111 11.96 -8.35 -1.32
CA THR A 111 13.05 -8.63 -0.37
C THR A 111 14.30 -7.85 -0.74
N PHE A 112 14.97 -7.32 0.27
CA PHE A 112 16.23 -6.60 0.16
C PHE A 112 17.22 -7.21 1.17
N ASP A 113 18.44 -6.69 1.20
CA ASP A 113 19.42 -7.11 2.21
C ASP A 113 18.94 -6.81 3.64
N GLY A 114 18.52 -7.85 4.35
CA GLY A 114 18.07 -7.76 5.74
C GLY A 114 16.70 -7.11 5.96
N MET A 115 16.02 -6.70 4.90
CA MET A 115 14.69 -6.04 4.97
C MET A 115 13.74 -6.59 3.94
N HIS A 116 12.45 -6.32 4.15
CA HIS A 116 11.41 -6.59 3.15
C HIS A 116 10.33 -5.52 3.18
N GLY A 117 9.69 -5.32 2.03
CA GLY A 117 8.52 -4.48 1.88
C GLY A 117 7.33 -5.31 1.44
N VAL A 118 6.15 -4.98 1.95
CA VAL A 118 4.90 -5.69 1.66
C VAL A 118 3.82 -4.70 1.31
N ALA A 119 3.13 -4.95 0.20
CA ALA A 119 1.87 -4.28 -0.14
C ALA A 119 0.74 -5.31 -0.11
N SER A 120 -0.23 -5.11 0.79
CA SER A 120 -1.40 -5.96 0.92
C SER A 120 -2.61 -5.23 0.34
N ILE A 121 -3.24 -5.83 -0.67
CA ILE A 121 -4.39 -5.27 -1.37
C ILE A 121 -5.62 -6.08 -0.99
N VAL A 122 -6.61 -5.44 -0.35
CA VAL A 122 -7.83 -6.09 0.12
C VAL A 122 -9.04 -5.41 -0.51
N GLY A 123 -9.92 -6.21 -1.09
CA GLY A 123 -11.17 -5.77 -1.72
C GLY A 123 -11.13 -5.94 -3.23
N ARG A 124 -11.54 -4.89 -3.97
CA ARG A 124 -11.58 -4.91 -5.44
C ARG A 124 -10.17 -4.92 -6.04
N THR A 125 -9.58 -6.09 -6.22
CA THR A 125 -8.22 -6.26 -6.72
C THR A 125 -8.04 -5.86 -8.19
N GLY A 126 -9.13 -5.72 -8.94
CA GLY A 126 -9.11 -5.21 -10.31
C GLY A 126 -9.27 -3.68 -10.43
N HIS A 127 -9.17 -2.93 -9.33
CA HIS A 127 -9.32 -1.48 -9.37
C HIS A 127 -8.24 -0.84 -10.27
N PRO A 128 -8.61 0.06 -11.20
CA PRO A 128 -7.67 0.58 -12.20
C PRO A 128 -6.51 1.40 -11.63
N ALA A 129 -6.64 1.96 -10.42
CA ALA A 129 -5.59 2.75 -9.79
C ALA A 129 -4.47 1.91 -9.15
N LEU A 130 -4.69 0.61 -8.91
CA LEU A 130 -3.73 -0.25 -8.18
C LEU A 130 -2.39 -0.36 -8.89
N GLN A 131 -2.37 -0.52 -10.20
CA GLN A 131 -1.13 -0.62 -10.96
C GLN A 131 -0.27 0.65 -10.79
N GLY A 132 -0.90 1.83 -10.83
CA GLY A 132 -0.20 3.10 -10.61
C GLY A 132 0.38 3.23 -9.21
N ILE A 133 -0.31 2.73 -8.19
CA ILE A 133 0.20 2.71 -6.81
C ILE A 133 1.46 1.83 -6.73
N VAL A 134 1.38 0.61 -7.23
CA VAL A 134 2.50 -0.33 -7.21
C VAL A 134 3.69 0.21 -8.02
N ASP A 135 3.43 0.78 -9.20
CA ASP A 135 4.48 1.35 -10.05
C ASP A 135 5.17 2.57 -9.41
N SER A 136 4.46 3.31 -8.56
CA SER A 136 5.02 4.45 -7.84
C SER A 136 5.84 4.08 -6.61
N LEU A 137 5.73 2.84 -6.15
CA LEU A 137 6.37 2.38 -4.92
C LEU A 137 7.88 2.24 -5.10
N GLU A 138 8.62 2.93 -4.27
CA GLU A 138 10.08 2.89 -4.21
C GLU A 138 10.51 2.55 -2.79
N PHE A 139 11.40 1.58 -2.66
CA PHE A 139 12.02 1.24 -1.37
C PHE A 139 13.43 1.82 -1.31
N TYR A 140 13.76 2.41 -0.18
CA TYR A 140 15.09 2.96 0.08
C TYR A 140 15.93 1.91 0.82
N THR A 141 17.04 1.56 0.23
CA THR A 141 17.98 0.57 0.79
C THR A 141 19.21 1.22 1.37
#